data_1dba6164843e5e1bd0ae334f770a2bfe
#
_entry.id   1dba6164843e5e1bd0ae334f770a2bfe
#
_cell.length_a   1.000
_cell.length_b   1.000
_cell.length_c   1.000
_cell.angle_alpha   90.00
_cell.angle_beta   90.00
_cell.angle_gamma   90.00
#
_symmetry.space_group_name_H-M   'P 1'
#
loop_
_entity.id
_entity.type
_entity.pdbx_description
1 polymer ?
#
loop_
_entity_poly.entity_id
_entity_poly.type
_entity_poly.pdbx_seq_one_letter_code
_entity_poly.pdbx_strand_id
1 'polypeptide(L)'
;MLSADQIQQYSEDGFLLLPELVPDDFLAQLNERFLDIVNGDHPCSGAMKIMRDVMVVKGAVEPQTPLHGVNKLFCLEDDPVLSGYAAFPGLLGCVQSLIGNEVYSLTSNVFNKPPQVDGKHPLHQDIRYFSMRPASSIVASWTAMMPTRRANGCLAVIPGSHLEGVLSHGSPDWNYLNHGFFGIEDVDRARRQHIEMQPGDTLLFHPLLVHGSGRNRTDHFRRAISVHYAAGQCESPSGDWRAKPQVRRVCPRLQRRMRVHGHGHLLPQRAHLLLQRREARLH
;
A
#
# COMPACT_ATOMS: atom_id res chain seq x y z
N MET A 1 -0.40 14.35 13.70
CA MET A 1 1.01 14.79 13.62
C MET A 1 1.84 13.86 14.50
N LEU A 2 3.08 13.59 14.10
CA LEU A 2 4.00 12.74 14.85
C LEU A 2 4.63 13.48 16.03
N SER A 3 4.95 12.77 17.10
CA SER A 3 5.77 13.28 18.21
C SER A 3 7.26 13.34 17.81
N ALA A 4 8.08 14.03 18.62
CA ALA A 4 9.53 14.06 18.41
C ALA A 4 10.16 12.66 18.47
N ASP A 5 9.74 11.84 19.43
CA ASP A 5 10.23 10.46 19.59
C ASP A 5 9.87 9.58 18.38
N GLN A 6 8.68 9.75 17.82
CA GLN A 6 8.25 9.03 16.61
C GLN A 6 9.06 9.44 15.38
N ILE A 7 9.39 10.73 15.25
CA ILE A 7 10.26 11.24 14.16
C ILE A 7 11.68 10.69 14.33
N GLN A 8 12.19 10.65 15.56
CA GLN A 8 13.50 10.07 15.86
C GLN A 8 13.51 8.57 15.51
N GLN A 9 12.54 7.79 15.95
CA GLN A 9 12.41 6.38 15.62
C GLN A 9 12.38 6.15 14.10
N TYR A 10 11.59 6.95 13.36
CA TYR A 10 11.58 6.87 11.89
C TYR A 10 12.95 7.15 11.29
N SER A 11 13.69 8.10 11.83
CA SER A 11 15.04 8.47 11.37
C SER A 11 16.07 7.37 11.64
N GLU A 12 15.93 6.64 12.73
CA GLU A 12 16.85 5.57 13.13
C GLU A 12 16.54 4.24 12.41
N ASP A 13 15.27 3.85 12.40
CA ASP A 13 14.82 2.56 11.88
C ASP A 13 14.50 2.58 10.38
N GLY A 14 14.16 3.77 9.83
CA GLY A 14 13.67 3.94 8.46
C GLY A 14 12.19 3.62 8.29
N PHE A 15 11.48 3.31 9.37
CA PHE A 15 10.03 3.09 9.37
C PHE A 15 9.40 3.42 10.72
N LEU A 16 8.08 3.61 10.72
CA LEU A 16 7.27 3.83 11.92
C LEU A 16 5.93 3.13 11.78
N LEU A 17 5.58 2.30 12.73
CA LEU A 17 4.25 1.67 12.83
C LEU A 17 3.33 2.56 13.67
N LEU A 18 2.19 2.92 13.10
CA LEU A 18 1.14 3.73 13.73
C LEU A 18 -0.11 2.85 13.89
N PRO A 19 -0.39 2.35 15.09
CA PRO A 19 -1.59 1.57 15.33
C PRO A 19 -2.87 2.38 15.11
N GLU A 20 -3.90 1.75 14.56
CA GLU A 20 -5.27 2.27 14.43
C GLU A 20 -5.35 3.68 13.80
N LEU A 21 -4.40 4.03 12.90
CA LEU A 21 -4.38 5.37 12.30
C LEU A 21 -5.59 5.62 11.39
N VAL A 22 -6.02 4.60 10.67
CA VAL A 22 -7.14 4.68 9.73
C VAL A 22 -8.36 3.95 10.31
N PRO A 23 -9.49 4.65 10.53
CA PRO A 23 -10.65 4.08 11.20
C PRO A 23 -11.38 3.04 10.32
N ASP A 24 -12.05 2.10 10.98
CA ASP A 24 -12.73 0.95 10.36
C ASP A 24 -13.80 1.35 9.34
N ASP A 25 -14.56 2.40 9.61
CA ASP A 25 -15.61 2.88 8.71
C ASP A 25 -15.06 3.39 7.39
N PHE A 26 -13.89 4.05 7.43
CA PHE A 26 -13.21 4.48 6.22
C PHE A 26 -12.55 3.31 5.49
N LEU A 27 -11.95 2.36 6.21
CA LEU A 27 -11.43 1.13 5.62
C LEU A 27 -12.52 0.32 4.91
N ALA A 28 -13.72 0.25 5.52
CA ALA A 28 -14.85 -0.44 4.91
C ALA A 28 -15.24 0.18 3.55
N GLN A 29 -15.28 1.52 3.46
CA GLN A 29 -15.56 2.23 2.22
C GLN A 29 -14.49 1.95 1.13
N LEU A 30 -13.20 1.97 1.52
CA LEU A 30 -12.10 1.65 0.61
C LEU A 30 -12.17 0.20 0.11
N ASN A 31 -12.48 -0.75 1.01
CA ASN A 31 -12.64 -2.17 0.66
C ASN A 31 -13.82 -2.39 -0.28
N GLU A 32 -14.97 -1.78 0.01
CA GLU A 32 -16.16 -1.88 -0.84
C GLU A 32 -15.88 -1.36 -2.24
N ARG A 33 -15.28 -0.17 -2.37
CA ARG A 33 -14.91 0.40 -3.67
C ARG A 33 -13.92 -0.49 -4.44
N PHE A 34 -12.93 -1.04 -3.77
CA PHE A 34 -11.99 -1.98 -4.37
C PHE A 34 -12.70 -3.22 -4.91
N LEU A 35 -13.61 -3.82 -4.14
CA LEU A 35 -14.36 -5.00 -4.55
C LEU A 35 -15.30 -4.70 -5.73
N ASP A 36 -16.01 -3.57 -5.71
CA ASP A 36 -16.89 -3.16 -6.81
C ASP A 36 -16.10 -3.02 -8.14
N ILE A 37 -14.90 -2.42 -8.10
CA ILE A 37 -14.05 -2.29 -9.28
C ILE A 37 -13.56 -3.65 -9.78
N VAL A 38 -13.08 -4.50 -8.87
CA VAL A 38 -12.52 -5.81 -9.27
C VAL A 38 -13.59 -6.75 -9.81
N ASN A 39 -14.81 -6.67 -9.29
CA ASN A 39 -15.95 -7.47 -9.75
C ASN A 39 -16.62 -6.91 -11.02
N GLY A 40 -16.25 -5.70 -11.43
CA GLY A 40 -16.85 -5.04 -12.60
C GLY A 40 -18.14 -4.27 -12.31
N ASP A 41 -18.52 -4.14 -11.04
CA ASP A 41 -19.70 -3.36 -10.61
C ASP A 41 -19.45 -1.85 -10.69
N HIS A 42 -18.19 -1.45 -10.74
CA HIS A 42 -17.75 -0.08 -10.93
C HIS A 42 -16.57 -0.02 -11.94
N PRO A 43 -16.60 0.91 -12.91
CA PRO A 43 -15.51 1.03 -13.88
C PRO A 43 -14.22 1.58 -13.26
N CYS A 44 -13.07 1.25 -13.84
CA CYS A 44 -11.81 1.91 -13.51
C CYS A 44 -11.86 3.38 -13.89
N SER A 45 -11.40 4.27 -13.00
CA SER A 45 -11.35 5.71 -13.20
C SER A 45 -9.99 6.14 -13.78
N GLY A 46 -10.01 6.99 -14.81
CA GLY A 46 -8.79 7.59 -15.35
C GLY A 46 -7.72 6.58 -15.78
N ALA A 47 -6.51 6.71 -15.21
CA ALA A 47 -5.37 5.84 -15.50
C ALA A 47 -5.33 4.55 -14.67
N MET A 48 -6.34 4.28 -13.86
CA MET A 48 -6.42 3.10 -12.99
C MET A 48 -6.31 1.80 -13.79
N LYS A 49 -5.57 0.83 -13.26
CA LYS A 49 -5.39 -0.48 -13.88
C LYS A 49 -5.45 -1.59 -12.84
N ILE A 50 -6.04 -2.71 -13.24
CA ILE A 50 -6.04 -3.97 -12.49
C ILE A 50 -4.86 -4.80 -13.00
N MET A 51 -3.92 -5.13 -12.11
CA MET A 51 -2.83 -6.06 -12.39
C MET A 51 -3.22 -7.45 -11.90
N ARG A 52 -3.20 -8.43 -12.81
CA ARG A 52 -3.39 -9.84 -12.47
C ARG A 52 -2.07 -10.45 -11.97
N ASP A 53 -2.18 -11.46 -11.12
CA ASP A 53 -1.00 -12.20 -10.66
C ASP A 53 -0.36 -12.98 -11.82
N VAL A 54 0.97 -13.06 -11.82
CA VAL A 54 1.73 -13.71 -12.88
C VAL A 54 1.43 -15.20 -12.98
N MET A 55 1.10 -15.88 -11.89
CA MET A 55 0.74 -17.29 -11.91
C MET A 55 -0.59 -17.51 -12.66
N VAL A 56 -1.53 -16.59 -12.50
CA VAL A 56 -2.80 -16.57 -13.23
C VAL A 56 -2.56 -16.25 -14.71
N VAL A 57 -1.74 -15.24 -15.01
CA VAL A 57 -1.42 -14.85 -16.40
C VAL A 57 -0.70 -15.97 -17.16
N LYS A 58 0.15 -16.74 -16.47
CA LYS A 58 0.88 -17.90 -17.07
C LYS A 58 0.09 -19.21 -17.01
N GLY A 59 -1.15 -19.20 -16.52
CA GLY A 59 -1.99 -20.41 -16.44
C GLY A 59 -1.54 -21.43 -15.40
N ALA A 60 -0.68 -21.05 -14.45
CA ALA A 60 -0.23 -21.92 -13.36
C ALA A 60 -1.27 -22.01 -12.23
N VAL A 61 -2.16 -21.05 -12.14
CA VAL A 61 -3.31 -21.02 -11.23
C VAL A 61 -4.54 -20.58 -12.02
N GLU A 62 -5.61 -21.34 -11.93
CA GLU A 62 -6.91 -20.95 -12.44
C GLU A 62 -7.67 -20.20 -11.32
N PRO A 63 -8.00 -18.91 -11.51
CA PRO A 63 -8.66 -18.12 -10.47
C PRO A 63 -10.13 -18.56 -10.34
N GLN A 64 -10.54 -18.85 -9.10
CA GLN A 64 -11.92 -19.22 -8.79
C GLN A 64 -12.90 -18.05 -8.92
N THR A 65 -12.42 -16.84 -8.73
CA THR A 65 -13.18 -15.58 -8.82
C THR A 65 -12.33 -14.49 -9.46
N PRO A 66 -12.91 -13.37 -9.97
CA PRO A 66 -12.14 -12.22 -10.43
C PRO A 66 -11.14 -11.75 -9.38
N LEU A 67 -11.56 -11.66 -8.11
CA LEU A 67 -10.73 -11.23 -6.98
C LEU A 67 -9.52 -12.15 -6.74
N HIS A 68 -9.67 -13.46 -6.94
CA HIS A 68 -8.59 -14.45 -6.78
C HIS A 68 -7.47 -14.27 -7.82
N GLY A 69 -7.80 -13.68 -8.98
CA GLY A 69 -6.81 -13.39 -10.03
C GLY A 69 -6.08 -12.05 -9.88
N VAL A 70 -6.48 -11.20 -8.96
CA VAL A 70 -5.95 -9.83 -8.85
C VAL A 70 -4.80 -9.76 -7.85
N ASN A 71 -3.66 -9.23 -8.31
CA ASN A 71 -2.51 -8.92 -7.48
C ASN A 71 -2.57 -7.48 -6.94
N LYS A 72 -2.93 -6.51 -7.79
CA LYS A 72 -2.87 -5.11 -7.46
C LYS A 72 -3.84 -4.28 -8.31
N LEU A 73 -4.44 -3.27 -7.69
CA LEU A 73 -5.08 -2.13 -8.34
C LEU A 73 -4.17 -0.91 -8.16
N PHE A 74 -3.88 -0.15 -9.20
CA PHE A 74 -2.97 1.00 -9.11
C PHE A 74 -3.44 2.21 -9.92
N CYS A 75 -2.86 3.39 -9.65
CA CYS A 75 -3.29 4.70 -10.14
C CYS A 75 -4.70 5.03 -9.64
N LEU A 76 -4.85 5.15 -8.31
CA LEU A 76 -6.13 5.37 -7.64
C LEU A 76 -6.55 6.85 -7.62
N GLU A 77 -5.73 7.74 -8.15
CA GLU A 77 -5.79 9.19 -7.96
C GLU A 77 -7.09 9.81 -8.49
N ASP A 78 -7.70 9.21 -9.50
CA ASP A 78 -8.91 9.71 -10.16
C ASP A 78 -10.19 9.05 -9.60
N ASP A 79 -10.09 8.03 -8.73
CA ASP A 79 -11.26 7.48 -8.04
C ASP A 79 -11.62 8.32 -6.81
N PRO A 80 -12.88 8.79 -6.70
CA PRO A 80 -13.27 9.72 -5.64
C PRO A 80 -13.23 9.11 -4.24
N VAL A 81 -13.31 7.79 -4.10
CA VAL A 81 -13.26 7.08 -2.81
C VAL A 81 -11.83 6.69 -2.49
N LEU A 82 -11.15 5.96 -3.39
CA LEU A 82 -9.81 5.43 -3.15
C LEU A 82 -8.76 6.54 -3.01
N SER A 83 -8.87 7.63 -3.79
CA SER A 83 -7.98 8.80 -3.67
C SER A 83 -8.09 9.51 -2.33
N GLY A 84 -9.21 9.33 -1.62
CA GLY A 84 -9.44 9.87 -0.28
C GLY A 84 -8.43 9.37 0.75
N TYR A 85 -7.85 8.17 0.55
CA TYR A 85 -6.82 7.63 1.43
C TYR A 85 -5.57 8.51 1.45
N ALA A 86 -5.08 8.97 0.29
CA ALA A 86 -3.90 9.85 0.22
C ALA A 86 -4.11 11.20 0.95
N ALA A 87 -5.34 11.67 0.99
CA ALA A 87 -5.72 12.94 1.62
C ALA A 87 -6.37 12.76 3.01
N PHE A 88 -6.34 11.55 3.58
CA PHE A 88 -6.88 11.29 4.91
C PHE A 88 -6.13 12.15 5.95
N PRO A 89 -6.82 13.00 6.74
CA PRO A 89 -6.15 14.01 7.56
C PRO A 89 -5.17 13.44 8.58
N GLY A 90 -5.50 12.31 9.22
CA GLY A 90 -4.61 11.63 10.16
C GLY A 90 -3.29 11.19 9.51
N LEU A 91 -3.38 10.53 8.35
CA LEU A 91 -2.24 10.09 7.58
C LEU A 91 -1.42 11.25 7.02
N LEU A 92 -2.10 12.22 6.38
CA LEU A 92 -1.43 13.38 5.78
C LEU A 92 -0.68 14.20 6.82
N GLY A 93 -1.23 14.39 8.02
CA GLY A 93 -0.54 15.07 9.12
C GLY A 93 0.73 14.37 9.59
N CYS A 94 0.74 13.02 9.57
CA CYS A 94 1.94 12.23 9.87
C CYS A 94 2.98 12.36 8.75
N VAL A 95 2.56 12.30 7.49
CA VAL A 95 3.43 12.51 6.32
C VAL A 95 4.06 13.91 6.35
N GLN A 96 3.25 14.93 6.62
CA GLN A 96 3.73 16.33 6.72
C GLN A 96 4.75 16.53 7.85
N SER A 97 4.64 15.77 8.94
CA SER A 97 5.64 15.82 10.02
C SER A 97 7.02 15.32 9.55
N LEU A 98 7.09 14.49 8.52
CA LEU A 98 8.34 13.91 7.98
C LEU A 98 8.92 14.71 6.81
N ILE A 99 8.07 15.20 5.88
CA ILE A 99 8.54 15.75 4.61
C ILE A 99 8.06 17.19 4.34
N GLY A 100 7.41 17.84 5.32
CA GLY A 100 6.92 19.21 5.20
C GLY A 100 5.50 19.33 4.60
N ASN A 101 5.01 20.57 4.50
CA ASN A 101 3.59 20.83 4.25
C ASN A 101 3.15 20.68 2.79
N GLU A 102 4.05 20.88 1.84
CA GLU A 102 3.74 20.78 0.42
C GLU A 102 3.99 19.35 -0.05
N VAL A 103 2.93 18.55 -0.10
CA VAL A 103 2.98 17.11 -0.34
C VAL A 103 2.29 16.76 -1.67
N TYR A 104 2.91 15.87 -2.42
CA TYR A 104 2.37 15.26 -3.65
C TYR A 104 2.32 13.75 -3.49
N SER A 105 1.23 13.12 -3.95
CA SER A 105 1.17 11.67 -4.17
C SER A 105 1.85 11.32 -5.49
N LEU A 106 2.72 10.32 -5.47
CA LEU A 106 3.47 9.86 -6.64
C LEU A 106 2.81 8.67 -7.33
N THR A 107 2.33 7.75 -6.52
CA THR A 107 1.63 6.53 -6.92
C THR A 107 0.84 5.99 -5.75
N SER A 108 -0.31 5.41 -6.05
CA SER A 108 -1.20 4.79 -5.08
C SER A 108 -1.61 3.39 -5.52
N ASN A 109 -1.75 2.47 -4.57
CA ASN A 109 -2.02 1.07 -4.87
C ASN A 109 -2.92 0.43 -3.81
N VAL A 110 -3.81 -0.47 -4.23
CA VAL A 110 -4.36 -1.51 -3.36
C VAL A 110 -3.69 -2.82 -3.73
N PHE A 111 -2.92 -3.38 -2.81
CA PHE A 111 -2.34 -4.71 -2.94
C PHE A 111 -3.31 -5.77 -2.46
N ASN A 112 -3.47 -6.82 -3.23
CA ASN A 112 -4.28 -7.97 -2.88
C ASN A 112 -3.42 -9.24 -2.99
N LYS A 113 -3.37 -10.03 -1.93
CA LYS A 113 -2.72 -11.34 -1.94
C LYS A 113 -3.79 -12.41 -1.79
N PRO A 114 -4.19 -13.06 -2.89
CA PRO A 114 -5.13 -14.16 -2.84
C PRO A 114 -4.57 -15.35 -2.03
N PRO A 115 -5.44 -16.19 -1.47
CA PRO A 115 -5.03 -17.45 -0.87
C PRO A 115 -4.34 -18.35 -1.91
N GLN A 116 -3.33 -19.10 -1.47
CA GLN A 116 -2.62 -20.10 -2.25
C GLN A 116 -1.88 -19.62 -3.52
N VAL A 117 -1.84 -18.30 -3.78
CA VAL A 117 -1.09 -17.70 -4.89
C VAL A 117 0.28 -17.21 -4.40
N ASP A 118 1.35 -17.49 -5.17
CA ASP A 118 2.71 -17.09 -4.85
C ASP A 118 3.00 -15.62 -5.20
N GLY A 119 2.23 -14.72 -4.63
CA GLY A 119 2.38 -13.27 -4.82
C GLY A 119 3.51 -12.66 -3.97
N LYS A 120 4.65 -13.36 -3.79
CA LYS A 120 5.78 -12.79 -3.05
C LYS A 120 6.36 -11.58 -3.76
N HIS A 121 6.83 -10.60 -2.98
CA HIS A 121 7.53 -9.42 -3.46
C HIS A 121 8.97 -9.48 -2.95
N PRO A 122 9.99 -9.45 -3.83
CA PRO A 122 11.39 -9.51 -3.41
C PRO A 122 11.75 -8.39 -2.43
N LEU A 123 12.82 -8.56 -1.67
CA LEU A 123 13.41 -7.45 -0.92
C LEU A 123 13.92 -6.39 -1.90
N HIS A 124 13.50 -5.15 -1.74
CA HIS A 124 13.81 -4.04 -2.62
C HIS A 124 13.78 -2.71 -1.88
N GLN A 125 14.21 -1.66 -2.54
CA GLN A 125 14.06 -0.26 -2.12
C GLN A 125 13.16 0.46 -3.12
N ASP A 126 12.15 1.18 -2.64
CA ASP A 126 11.19 1.89 -3.50
C ASP A 126 11.83 3.02 -4.31
N ILE A 127 12.95 3.58 -3.83
CA ILE A 127 13.69 4.63 -4.53
C ILE A 127 14.10 4.21 -5.96
N ARG A 128 14.14 2.91 -6.23
CA ARG A 128 14.41 2.34 -7.56
C ARG A 128 13.40 2.80 -8.61
N TYR A 129 12.18 3.09 -8.18
CA TYR A 129 11.07 3.50 -9.06
C TYR A 129 10.95 5.02 -9.21
N PHE A 130 11.71 5.79 -8.44
CA PHE A 130 11.61 7.24 -8.39
C PHE A 130 12.92 7.93 -8.76
N SER A 131 12.84 8.91 -9.69
CA SER A 131 13.99 9.75 -10.07
C SER A 131 14.16 10.98 -9.19
N MET A 132 13.15 11.29 -8.34
CA MET A 132 13.18 12.48 -7.48
C MET A 132 14.15 12.34 -6.33
N ARG A 133 14.77 13.46 -5.95
CA ARG A 133 15.73 13.57 -4.83
C ARG A 133 15.48 14.88 -4.05
N PRO A 134 15.86 14.95 -2.77
CA PRO A 134 16.51 13.89 -2.00
C PRO A 134 15.54 12.79 -1.59
N ALA A 135 16.04 11.57 -1.34
CA ALA A 135 15.23 10.44 -0.89
C ALA A 135 14.56 10.70 0.48
N SER A 136 15.19 11.48 1.35
CA SER A 136 14.64 11.89 2.65
C SER A 136 13.39 12.76 2.56
N SER A 137 13.08 13.27 1.38
CA SER A 137 11.84 14.04 1.10
C SER A 137 10.76 13.18 0.44
N ILE A 138 10.90 11.86 0.50
CA ILE A 138 9.93 10.88 0.00
C ILE A 138 9.57 9.92 1.13
N VAL A 139 8.30 9.60 1.28
CA VAL A 139 7.80 8.64 2.27
C VAL A 139 6.72 7.78 1.67
N ALA A 140 6.73 6.49 2.02
CA ALA A 140 5.65 5.57 1.71
C ALA A 140 4.74 5.39 2.91
N SER A 141 3.43 5.26 2.65
CA SER A 141 2.47 4.73 3.62
C SER A 141 1.94 3.39 3.14
N TRP A 142 1.72 2.49 4.08
CA TRP A 142 1.12 1.19 3.82
C TRP A 142 0.17 0.83 4.96
N THR A 143 -1.14 0.86 4.69
CA THR A 143 -2.18 0.57 5.69
C THR A 143 -2.77 -0.81 5.46
N ALA A 144 -2.81 -1.61 6.50
CA ALA A 144 -3.48 -2.90 6.47
C ALA A 144 -5.00 -2.69 6.36
N MET A 145 -5.63 -3.24 5.32
CA MET A 145 -7.08 -3.24 5.14
C MET A 145 -7.71 -4.53 5.68
N MET A 146 -6.91 -5.55 5.93
CA MET A 146 -7.23 -6.84 6.54
C MET A 146 -6.09 -7.22 7.47
N PRO A 147 -6.29 -8.14 8.44
CA PRO A 147 -5.19 -8.60 9.30
C PRO A 147 -4.01 -9.12 8.48
N THR A 148 -2.82 -8.58 8.75
CA THR A 148 -1.59 -9.03 8.09
C THR A 148 -0.72 -9.78 9.07
N ARG A 149 -0.28 -10.97 8.67
CA ARG A 149 0.53 -11.88 9.46
C ARG A 149 1.66 -12.45 8.60
N ARG A 150 2.69 -12.99 9.22
CA ARG A 150 3.76 -13.68 8.51
C ARG A 150 3.21 -14.79 7.60
N ALA A 151 2.19 -15.51 8.05
CA ALA A 151 1.56 -16.59 7.32
C ALA A 151 0.87 -16.14 6.02
N ASN A 152 0.27 -14.93 6.00
CA ASN A 152 -0.42 -14.39 4.82
C ASN A 152 0.38 -13.32 4.06
N GLY A 153 1.68 -13.18 4.36
CA GLY A 153 2.58 -12.30 3.63
C GLY A 153 2.52 -10.84 4.07
N CYS A 154 2.63 -10.57 5.39
CA CYS A 154 2.87 -9.22 5.89
C CYS A 154 4.16 -8.64 5.33
N LEU A 155 4.37 -7.35 5.49
CA LEU A 155 5.65 -6.73 5.16
C LEU A 155 6.76 -7.29 6.05
N ALA A 156 7.94 -7.44 5.46
CA ALA A 156 9.20 -7.66 6.15
C ALA A 156 10.15 -6.53 5.80
N VAL A 157 10.75 -5.91 6.79
CA VAL A 157 11.68 -4.79 6.65
C VAL A 157 13.05 -5.18 7.20
N ILE A 158 14.10 -4.47 6.79
CA ILE A 158 15.42 -4.53 7.43
C ILE A 158 15.66 -3.19 8.12
N PRO A 159 15.48 -3.11 9.46
CA PRO A 159 15.64 -1.86 10.21
C PRO A 159 17.01 -1.22 9.96
N GLY A 160 17.03 0.11 9.80
CA GLY A 160 18.25 0.89 9.57
C GLY A 160 18.86 0.78 8.16
N SER A 161 18.34 -0.11 7.30
CA SER A 161 18.92 -0.32 5.94
C SER A 161 18.83 0.90 5.02
N HIS A 162 17.97 1.86 5.32
CA HIS A 162 17.87 3.11 4.58
C HIS A 162 19.13 3.99 4.72
N LEU A 163 19.93 3.77 5.77
CA LEU A 163 21.20 4.45 6.00
C LEU A 163 22.35 3.89 5.14
N GLU A 164 22.17 2.71 4.55
CA GLU A 164 23.16 2.05 3.69
C GLU A 164 23.17 2.64 2.26
N GLY A 165 22.28 3.59 1.96
CA GLY A 165 22.16 4.21 0.65
C GLY A 165 21.41 3.36 -0.38
N VAL A 166 21.64 3.61 -1.66
CA VAL A 166 20.99 2.88 -2.75
C VAL A 166 21.74 1.59 -3.02
N LEU A 167 21.06 0.46 -2.86
CA LEU A 167 21.61 -0.87 -3.10
C LEU A 167 21.36 -1.31 -4.56
N SER A 168 22.16 -2.26 -5.03
CA SER A 168 21.99 -2.84 -6.36
C SER A 168 20.75 -3.72 -6.44
N HIS A 169 19.92 -3.53 -7.45
CA HIS A 169 18.73 -4.32 -7.72
C HIS A 169 18.91 -5.15 -8.98
N GLY A 170 18.59 -6.44 -8.90
CA GLY A 170 18.55 -7.37 -10.01
C GLY A 170 17.14 -7.89 -10.27
N SER A 171 17.01 -8.73 -11.28
CA SER A 171 15.80 -9.51 -11.53
C SER A 171 15.98 -10.88 -10.87
N PRO A 172 15.25 -11.21 -9.79
CA PRO A 172 15.34 -12.53 -9.17
C PRO A 172 14.99 -13.63 -10.17
N ASP A 173 15.73 -14.72 -10.13
CA ASP A 173 15.46 -15.92 -10.92
C ASP A 173 14.32 -16.74 -10.26
N TRP A 174 13.12 -16.20 -10.34
CA TRP A 174 11.92 -16.83 -9.81
C TRP A 174 11.01 -17.24 -10.96
N ASN A 175 10.49 -18.47 -10.94
CA ASN A 175 9.56 -18.99 -11.95
C ASN A 175 8.36 -18.04 -12.15
N TYR A 176 7.90 -17.41 -11.06
CA TYR A 176 6.78 -16.48 -11.07
C TYR A 176 7.19 -15.18 -10.37
N LEU A 177 7.66 -14.22 -11.16
CA LEU A 177 7.94 -12.85 -10.74
C LEU A 177 6.97 -11.92 -11.47
N ASN A 178 6.19 -11.14 -10.73
CA ASN A 178 5.30 -10.15 -11.33
C ASN A 178 6.12 -9.09 -12.08
N HIS A 179 5.61 -8.64 -13.21
CA HIS A 179 6.29 -7.66 -14.05
C HIS A 179 6.64 -6.38 -13.28
N GLY A 180 7.86 -5.89 -13.46
CA GLY A 180 8.35 -4.69 -12.80
C GLY A 180 8.80 -4.88 -11.36
N PHE A 181 8.83 -6.13 -10.83
CA PHE A 181 9.41 -6.43 -9.53
C PHE A 181 10.91 -6.69 -9.67
N PHE A 182 11.69 -5.96 -8.90
CA PHE A 182 13.13 -6.11 -8.80
C PHE A 182 13.49 -6.51 -7.38
N GLY A 183 14.63 -7.13 -7.19
CA GLY A 183 15.07 -7.60 -5.88
C GLY A 183 16.51 -7.25 -5.58
N ILE A 184 16.83 -7.15 -4.31
CA ILE A 184 18.20 -7.07 -3.78
C ILE A 184 18.54 -8.47 -3.29
N GLU A 185 19.64 -9.04 -3.81
CA GLU A 185 20.07 -10.38 -3.45
C GLU A 185 21.11 -10.36 -2.32
N ASP A 186 21.99 -9.37 -2.36
CA ASP A 186 23.10 -9.22 -1.41
C ASP A 186 22.66 -8.41 -0.19
N VAL A 187 21.78 -9.01 0.63
CA VAL A 187 21.39 -8.49 1.95
C VAL A 187 21.30 -9.63 2.96
N ASP A 188 21.70 -9.35 4.19
CA ASP A 188 21.52 -10.29 5.30
C ASP A 188 20.03 -10.44 5.65
N ARG A 189 19.45 -11.52 5.15
CA ARG A 189 18.04 -11.83 5.36
C ARG A 189 17.70 -12.21 6.80
N ALA A 190 18.69 -12.50 7.66
CA ALA A 190 18.46 -12.76 9.09
C ALA A 190 18.03 -11.48 9.84
N ARG A 191 18.45 -10.31 9.36
CA ARG A 191 18.06 -9.00 9.92
C ARG A 191 16.59 -8.64 9.71
N ARG A 192 15.81 -9.43 8.93
CA ARG A 192 14.42 -9.11 8.63
C ARG A 192 13.53 -9.14 9.87
N GLN A 193 12.78 -8.07 10.05
CA GLN A 193 11.68 -7.97 10.98
C GLN A 193 10.35 -8.06 10.21
N HIS A 194 9.47 -8.96 10.63
CA HIS A 194 8.13 -9.08 10.10
C HIS A 194 7.18 -8.12 10.81
N ILE A 195 6.47 -7.29 10.05
CA ILE A 195 5.55 -6.29 10.58
C ILE A 195 4.12 -6.84 10.46
N GLU A 196 3.65 -7.46 11.52
CA GLU A 196 2.27 -7.91 11.63
C GLU A 196 1.38 -6.74 12.05
N MET A 197 0.21 -6.60 11.42
CA MET A 197 -0.67 -5.44 11.58
C MET A 197 -2.12 -5.87 11.65
N GLN A 198 -2.91 -5.10 12.41
CA GLN A 198 -4.36 -5.15 12.38
C GLN A 198 -4.91 -4.21 11.30
N PRO A 199 -6.17 -4.35 10.87
CA PRO A 199 -6.81 -3.36 10.01
C PRO A 199 -6.71 -1.96 10.64
N GLY A 200 -6.38 -0.95 9.83
CA GLY A 200 -6.19 0.43 10.30
C GLY A 200 -4.76 0.78 10.72
N ASP A 201 -3.96 -0.22 11.10
CA ASP A 201 -2.55 0.01 11.36
C ASP A 201 -1.85 0.49 10.08
N THR A 202 -0.98 1.47 10.23
CA THR A 202 -0.27 2.09 9.10
C THR A 202 1.24 2.08 9.34
N LEU A 203 1.99 1.54 8.40
CA LEU A 203 3.44 1.64 8.35
C LEU A 203 3.83 2.82 7.47
N LEU A 204 4.56 3.79 8.03
CA LEU A 204 5.29 4.81 7.26
C LEU A 204 6.72 4.32 7.10
N PHE A 205 7.29 4.45 5.89
CA PHE A 205 8.67 4.02 5.68
C PHE A 205 9.42 4.83 4.62
N HIS A 206 10.73 4.88 4.81
CA HIS A 206 11.66 5.60 3.94
C HIS A 206 11.85 4.85 2.62
N PRO A 207 11.95 5.52 1.46
CA PRO A 207 12.06 4.86 0.16
C PRO A 207 13.37 4.06 -0.05
N LEU A 208 14.38 4.28 0.80
CA LEU A 208 15.60 3.48 0.86
C LEU A 208 15.52 2.30 1.84
N LEU A 209 14.42 2.14 2.60
CA LEU A 209 14.27 0.98 3.47
C LEU A 209 14.15 -0.29 2.64
N VAL A 210 15.00 -1.26 2.92
CA VAL A 210 14.89 -2.60 2.31
C VAL A 210 13.69 -3.31 2.89
N HIS A 211 12.72 -3.62 2.04
CA HIS A 211 11.50 -4.28 2.44
C HIS A 211 10.97 -5.22 1.35
N GLY A 212 10.04 -6.08 1.73
CA GLY A 212 9.39 -7.01 0.81
C GLY A 212 8.25 -7.74 1.49
N SER A 213 7.68 -8.74 0.84
CA SER A 213 6.61 -9.54 1.45
C SER A 213 6.59 -10.98 0.96
N GLY A 214 6.29 -11.91 1.87
CA GLY A 214 6.19 -13.33 1.57
C GLY A 214 4.91 -13.70 0.81
N ARG A 215 4.74 -15.01 0.61
CA ARG A 215 3.53 -15.63 0.05
C ARG A 215 2.38 -15.54 1.04
N ASN A 216 1.17 -15.61 0.52
CA ASN A 216 0.00 -15.93 1.32
C ASN A 216 -0.19 -17.46 1.35
N ARG A 217 -0.01 -18.06 2.54
CA ARG A 217 -0.16 -19.51 2.78
C ARG A 217 -1.45 -19.84 3.52
N THR A 218 -2.34 -18.87 3.70
CA THR A 218 -3.62 -19.02 4.39
C THR A 218 -4.76 -19.15 3.39
N ASP A 219 -5.95 -19.46 3.89
CA ASP A 219 -7.18 -19.57 3.10
C ASP A 219 -7.93 -18.22 2.98
N HIS A 220 -7.33 -17.14 3.49
CA HIS A 220 -7.93 -15.81 3.49
C HIS A 220 -7.12 -14.84 2.65
N PHE A 221 -7.79 -13.87 2.04
CA PHE A 221 -7.14 -12.77 1.36
C PHE A 221 -6.34 -11.89 2.33
N ARG A 222 -5.27 -11.28 1.86
CA ARG A 222 -4.58 -10.19 2.54
C ARG A 222 -4.61 -8.95 1.66
N ARG A 223 -5.12 -7.85 2.18
CA ARG A 223 -5.26 -6.60 1.44
C ARG A 223 -4.64 -5.43 2.20
N ALA A 224 -4.05 -4.50 1.45
CA ALA A 224 -3.49 -3.27 1.98
C ALA A 224 -3.55 -2.17 0.94
N ILE A 225 -3.67 -0.92 1.39
CA ILE A 225 -3.59 0.27 0.55
C ILE A 225 -2.29 1.02 0.84
N SER A 226 -1.65 1.56 -0.20
CA SER A 226 -0.41 2.32 -0.05
C SER A 226 -0.36 3.53 -0.96
N VAL A 227 0.35 4.56 -0.51
CA VAL A 227 0.68 5.76 -1.30
C VAL A 227 2.13 6.13 -1.05
N HIS A 228 2.84 6.51 -2.12
CA HIS A 228 4.13 7.17 -2.00
C HIS A 228 3.94 8.67 -2.14
N TYR A 229 4.53 9.42 -1.23
CA TYR A 229 4.47 10.87 -1.18
C TYR A 229 5.87 11.46 -1.40
N ALA A 230 5.90 12.65 -2.03
CA ALA A 230 7.11 13.47 -2.12
C ALA A 230 6.81 14.91 -1.71
N ALA A 231 7.79 15.55 -1.09
CA ALA A 231 7.74 16.98 -0.83
C ALA A 231 7.85 17.79 -2.12
N GLY A 232 7.18 18.94 -2.19
CA GLY A 232 7.22 19.82 -3.35
C GLY A 232 8.61 20.31 -3.73
N GLN A 233 9.55 20.31 -2.81
CA GLN A 233 10.95 20.72 -3.00
C GLN A 233 11.82 19.65 -3.70
N CYS A 234 11.29 18.42 -3.91
CA CYS A 234 12.06 17.41 -4.63
C CYS A 234 12.36 17.85 -6.06
N GLU A 235 13.57 17.53 -6.53
CA GLU A 235 14.00 17.72 -7.90
C GLU A 235 14.18 16.40 -8.63
N SER A 236 14.08 16.41 -9.96
CA SER A 236 14.27 15.23 -10.79
C SER A 236 15.08 15.57 -12.04
N PRO A 237 16.14 14.78 -12.35
CA PRO A 237 16.91 14.96 -13.58
C PRO A 237 16.08 14.76 -14.85
N SER A 238 14.95 14.06 -14.76
CA SER A 238 14.06 13.78 -15.88
C SER A 238 12.99 14.87 -16.14
N GLY A 239 13.16 16.07 -15.58
CA GLY A 239 12.25 17.21 -15.77
C GLY A 239 11.21 17.34 -14.66
N ASP A 240 10.15 18.11 -14.93
CA ASP A 240 9.12 18.37 -13.93
C ASP A 240 8.28 17.11 -13.66
N TRP A 241 8.61 16.43 -12.59
CA TRP A 241 7.93 15.22 -12.15
C TRP A 241 6.49 15.47 -11.69
N ARG A 242 6.16 16.73 -11.33
CA ARG A 242 4.81 17.11 -10.87
C ARG A 242 3.80 17.12 -12.01
N ALA A 243 4.29 17.28 -13.26
CA ALA A 243 3.45 17.25 -14.47
C ALA A 243 3.05 15.82 -14.90
N LYS A 244 3.57 14.76 -14.26
CA LYS A 244 3.20 13.38 -14.61
C LYS A 244 1.71 13.12 -14.30
N PRO A 245 0.98 12.40 -15.19
CA PRO A 245 -0.47 12.21 -15.08
C PRO A 245 -0.96 11.60 -13.77
N GLN A 246 -0.16 10.77 -13.12
CA GLN A 246 -0.50 10.12 -11.84
C GLN A 246 -0.13 10.95 -10.61
N VAL A 247 0.63 12.03 -10.75
CA VAL A 247 1.05 12.85 -9.61
C VAL A 247 -0.06 13.85 -9.26
N ARG A 248 -0.41 13.93 -7.98
CA ARG A 248 -1.41 14.87 -7.49
C ARG A 248 -0.88 15.62 -6.27
N ARG A 249 -1.08 16.94 -6.24
CA ARG A 249 -0.89 17.72 -5.01
C ARG A 249 -1.95 17.27 -3.99
N VAL A 250 -1.49 16.86 -2.83
CA VAL A 250 -2.37 16.40 -1.76
C VAL A 250 -2.76 17.59 -0.88
N CYS A 251 -4.03 17.92 -0.88
CA CYS A 251 -4.61 18.91 0.02
C CYS A 251 -5.52 18.20 1.02
N PRO A 252 -5.55 18.62 2.30
CA PRO A 252 -6.53 18.10 3.23
C PRO A 252 -7.92 18.31 2.64
N ARG A 253 -8.61 17.24 2.31
CA ARG A 253 -10.04 17.34 1.99
C ARG A 253 -10.76 17.59 3.31
N LEU A 254 -11.37 18.76 3.46
CA LEU A 254 -12.41 18.92 4.45
C LEU A 254 -13.43 17.79 4.20
N GLN A 255 -13.53 16.84 5.12
CA GLN A 255 -14.56 15.84 5.08
C GLN A 255 -15.89 16.61 5.06
N ARG A 256 -16.50 16.81 3.88
CA ARG A 256 -17.92 17.06 3.85
C ARG A 256 -18.52 15.85 4.56
N ARG A 257 -19.09 16.07 5.74
CA ARG A 257 -19.92 15.08 6.43
C ARG A 257 -20.84 14.49 5.36
N MET A 258 -20.48 13.34 4.82
CA MET A 258 -21.45 12.56 4.06
C MET A 258 -22.50 12.19 5.09
N ARG A 259 -23.69 12.80 4.96
CA ARG A 259 -24.84 12.44 5.77
C ARG A 259 -25.11 10.98 5.43
N VAL A 260 -24.71 10.11 6.34
CA VAL A 260 -25.22 8.75 6.39
C VAL A 260 -26.71 8.95 6.60
N HIS A 261 -27.50 8.69 5.56
CA HIS A 261 -28.94 8.60 5.72
C HIS A 261 -29.17 7.44 6.67
N GLY A 262 -29.58 7.79 7.90
CA GLY A 262 -29.74 6.85 8.97
C GLY A 262 -30.76 5.77 8.62
N HIS A 263 -30.31 4.54 8.74
CA HIS A 263 -31.15 3.43 9.17
C HIS A 263 -30.27 2.52 10.05
N GLY A 264 -30.58 2.57 11.33
CA GLY A 264 -30.40 1.49 12.29
C GLY A 264 -28.99 1.19 12.76
N HIS A 265 -28.79 1.34 14.05
CA HIS A 265 -27.64 0.83 14.81
C HIS A 265 -27.14 -0.53 14.32
N LEU A 266 -25.97 -0.55 13.66
CA LEU A 266 -25.21 -1.75 13.40
C LEU A 266 -23.97 -1.74 14.29
N LEU A 267 -23.90 -2.69 15.22
CA LEU A 267 -22.76 -2.94 16.09
C LEU A 267 -21.50 -3.28 15.26
N PRO A 268 -20.28 -2.96 15.74
CA PRO A 268 -19.01 -3.17 15.00
C PRO A 268 -18.78 -4.61 14.49
N GLN A 269 -19.34 -5.60 15.19
CA GLN A 269 -19.25 -7.02 14.79
C GLN A 269 -19.98 -7.37 13.48
N ARG A 270 -20.92 -6.54 12.99
CA ARG A 270 -21.62 -6.82 11.73
C ARG A 270 -20.87 -6.39 10.48
N ALA A 271 -20.02 -5.39 10.55
CA ALA A 271 -19.22 -4.96 9.40
C ALA A 271 -18.20 -6.04 8.99
N HIS A 272 -17.57 -6.68 9.97
CA HIS A 272 -16.62 -7.78 9.72
C HIS A 272 -17.34 -9.02 9.13
N LEU A 273 -18.55 -9.33 9.60
CA LEU A 273 -19.37 -10.42 9.06
C LEU A 273 -19.92 -10.14 7.64
N LEU A 274 -20.18 -8.87 7.29
CA LEU A 274 -20.67 -8.49 5.97
C LEU A 274 -19.56 -8.57 4.91
N LEU A 275 -18.33 -8.20 5.26
CA LEU A 275 -17.18 -8.36 4.37
C LEU A 275 -16.91 -9.85 4.10
N GLN A 276 -16.90 -10.68 5.13
CA GLN A 276 -16.75 -12.14 4.99
C GLN A 276 -17.89 -12.79 4.21
N ARG A 277 -19.16 -12.34 4.38
CA ARG A 277 -20.32 -12.87 3.65
C ARG A 277 -20.33 -12.44 2.17
N ARG A 278 -19.83 -11.25 1.85
CA ARG A 278 -19.70 -10.82 0.45
C ARG A 278 -18.58 -11.58 -0.27
N GLU A 279 -17.46 -11.84 0.40
CA GLU A 279 -16.39 -12.69 -0.13
C GLU A 279 -16.83 -14.17 -0.27
N ALA A 280 -17.64 -14.68 0.65
CA ALA A 280 -18.21 -16.05 0.61
C ALA A 280 -19.32 -16.26 -0.44
N ARG A 281 -19.96 -15.20 -0.94
CA ARG A 281 -20.93 -15.31 -2.05
C ARG A 281 -20.29 -15.32 -3.43
N LEU A 282 -18.97 -15.16 -3.47
CA LEU A 282 -18.16 -15.19 -4.70
C LEU A 282 -17.43 -16.53 -4.86
N HIS A 283 -17.78 -17.53 -4.03
CA HIS A 283 -17.33 -18.93 -4.11
C HIS A 283 -18.39 -19.82 -4.73
#